data_5d491e1970bddec26582c5b5005c06a4
#
_entry.id   5d491e1970bddec26582c5b5005c06a4
#
_cell.length_a   1.000
_cell.length_b   1.000
_cell.length_c   1.000
_cell.angle_alpha   90.00
_cell.angle_beta   90.00
_cell.angle_gamma   90.00
#
_symmetry.space_group_name_H-M   'P 1'
#
loop_
_entity.id
_entity.type
_entity.pdbx_description
1 polymer ?
#
loop_
_entity_poly.entity_id
_entity_poly.type
_entity_poly.pdbx_seq_one_letter_code
_entity_poly.pdbx_strand_id
1 'polypeptide(L)'
;MKNFENVKFKGKFRDYQARVLHNADKYLLNGKIHIVAAPGSGKTILGLELIRKLNTPTIILSPTTTIKYQWGDRFRECFLPSNENIDDYFSYDLHEITLINSITYQALHSIMNKISVEEDGEVIDYSNLDIFELIKRHNVKTICLDEAHHLQNEWQKSLEKFIEKLGNDIKIIALTATPPYDAKKAEWDR
;
A
#
# COMPACT_ATOMS: atom_id res chain seq x y z
N MET A 1 18.38 -3.89 4.78
CA MET A 1 17.13 -3.77 3.96
C MET A 1 17.50 -3.34 2.55
N LYS A 2 16.88 -3.94 1.56
CA LYS A 2 17.05 -3.54 0.16
C LYS A 2 16.47 -2.14 -0.07
N ASN A 3 16.74 -1.57 -1.25
CA ASN A 3 16.16 -0.32 -1.70
C ASN A 3 15.62 -0.49 -3.13
N PHE A 4 15.03 0.56 -3.71
CA PHE A 4 14.43 0.50 -5.03
C PHE A 4 15.41 0.79 -6.19
N GLU A 5 16.69 0.88 -5.93
CA GLU A 5 17.70 1.28 -6.93
C GLU A 5 17.65 0.45 -8.22
N ASN A 6 17.51 -0.87 -8.09
CA ASN A 6 17.46 -1.80 -9.21
C ASN A 6 16.04 -2.25 -9.57
N VAL A 7 15.04 -1.63 -8.98
CA VAL A 7 13.63 -1.95 -9.21
C VAL A 7 13.03 -0.94 -10.17
N LYS A 8 12.44 -1.40 -11.27
CA LYS A 8 11.74 -0.54 -12.20
C LYS A 8 10.69 -1.34 -12.97
N PHE A 9 9.68 -0.64 -13.47
CA PHE A 9 8.63 -1.26 -14.27
C PHE A 9 9.20 -1.86 -15.55
N LYS A 10 8.86 -3.11 -15.84
CA LYS A 10 9.34 -3.85 -17.02
C LYS A 10 8.48 -3.63 -18.25
N GLY A 11 7.30 -3.03 -18.09
CA GLY A 11 6.34 -2.82 -19.15
C GLY A 11 6.26 -1.37 -19.61
N LYS A 12 5.10 -1.02 -20.18
CA LYS A 12 4.80 0.34 -20.64
C LYS A 12 3.55 0.83 -19.92
N PHE A 13 3.61 2.04 -19.36
CA PHE A 13 2.46 2.64 -18.69
C PHE A 13 1.35 2.99 -19.67
N ARG A 14 0.11 2.78 -19.24
CA ARG A 14 -1.08 3.26 -19.97
C ARG A 14 -1.12 4.79 -19.89
N ASP A 15 -1.85 5.42 -20.81
CA ASP A 15 -1.90 6.88 -20.90
C ASP A 15 -2.31 7.56 -19.58
N TYR A 16 -3.34 7.02 -18.89
CA TYR A 16 -3.76 7.61 -17.63
C TYR A 16 -2.71 7.43 -16.54
N GLN A 17 -2.01 6.29 -16.52
CA GLN A 17 -0.92 6.05 -15.57
C GLN A 17 0.21 7.06 -15.79
N ALA A 18 0.60 7.27 -17.03
CA ALA A 18 1.64 8.23 -17.37
C ALA A 18 1.25 9.66 -16.94
N ARG A 19 -0.01 10.04 -17.12
CA ARG A 19 -0.51 11.36 -16.67
C ARG A 19 -0.43 11.52 -15.17
N VAL A 20 -0.88 10.51 -14.41
CA VAL A 20 -0.82 10.55 -12.95
C VAL A 20 0.62 10.64 -12.47
N LEU A 21 1.51 9.83 -13.04
CA LEU A 21 2.93 9.83 -12.68
C LEU A 21 3.60 11.16 -12.99
N HIS A 22 3.24 11.79 -14.12
CA HIS A 22 3.76 13.10 -14.50
C HIS A 22 3.38 14.18 -13.48
N ASN A 23 2.20 14.07 -12.89
CA ASN A 23 1.69 15.05 -11.92
C ASN A 23 1.88 14.63 -10.46
N ALA A 24 2.45 13.44 -10.22
CA ALA A 24 2.51 12.87 -8.87
C ALA A 24 3.26 13.75 -7.87
N ASP A 25 4.38 14.34 -8.28
CA ASP A 25 5.20 15.18 -7.39
C ASP A 25 4.40 16.35 -6.82
N LYS A 26 3.54 16.93 -7.64
CA LYS A 26 2.68 18.05 -7.26
C LYS A 26 1.70 17.66 -6.13
N TYR A 27 1.09 16.47 -6.23
CA TYR A 27 0.17 15.97 -5.21
C TYR A 27 0.90 15.52 -3.95
N LEU A 28 2.03 14.86 -4.11
CA LEU A 28 2.80 14.32 -3.00
C LEU A 28 3.50 15.39 -2.17
N LEU A 29 3.68 16.61 -2.70
CA LEU A 29 4.14 17.75 -1.90
C LEU A 29 3.23 18.01 -0.71
N ASN A 30 1.93 17.74 -0.85
CA ASN A 30 0.95 17.92 0.22
C ASN A 30 0.84 16.69 1.14
N GLY A 31 1.67 15.67 0.94
CA GLY A 31 1.70 14.48 1.77
C GLY A 31 0.68 13.41 1.42
N LYS A 32 -0.22 13.66 0.46
CA LYS A 32 -1.28 12.70 0.11
C LYS A 32 -1.62 12.78 -1.38
N ILE A 33 -1.76 11.61 -2.01
CA ILE A 33 -2.31 11.48 -3.35
C ILE A 33 -3.49 10.50 -3.30
N HIS A 34 -4.61 10.89 -3.91
CA HIS A 34 -5.80 10.06 -4.00
C HIS A 34 -6.08 9.78 -5.47
N ILE A 35 -6.06 8.50 -5.84
CA ILE A 35 -6.24 8.07 -7.22
C ILE A 35 -7.52 7.25 -7.34
N VAL A 36 -8.41 7.68 -8.23
CA VAL A 36 -9.64 6.97 -8.55
C VAL A 36 -9.52 6.47 -9.98
N ALA A 37 -9.66 5.17 -10.19
CA ALA A 37 -9.49 4.54 -11.49
C ALA A 37 -10.49 3.41 -11.68
N ALA A 38 -10.87 3.16 -12.93
CA ALA A 38 -11.80 2.07 -13.25
C ALA A 38 -11.21 0.70 -12.86
N PRO A 39 -12.05 -0.27 -12.47
CA PRO A 39 -11.57 -1.64 -12.24
C PRO A 39 -10.84 -2.18 -13.47
N GLY A 40 -9.74 -2.91 -13.25
CA GLY A 40 -8.93 -3.46 -14.33
C GLY A 40 -8.03 -2.45 -15.05
N SER A 41 -7.95 -1.21 -14.56
CA SER A 41 -7.17 -0.15 -15.20
C SER A 41 -5.67 -0.19 -14.91
N GLY A 42 -5.21 -1.10 -14.02
CA GLY A 42 -3.80 -1.19 -13.65
C GLY A 42 -3.41 -0.28 -12.49
N LYS A 43 -4.31 -0.04 -11.56
CA LYS A 43 -4.02 0.80 -10.37
C LYS A 43 -2.90 0.23 -9.50
N THR A 44 -2.76 -1.09 -9.42
CA THR A 44 -1.70 -1.75 -8.65
C THR A 44 -0.32 -1.41 -9.22
N ILE A 45 -0.18 -1.46 -10.54
CA ILE A 45 1.06 -1.07 -11.22
C ILE A 45 1.37 0.40 -10.94
N LEU A 46 0.36 1.26 -11.02
CA LEU A 46 0.51 2.67 -10.73
C LEU A 46 0.93 2.90 -9.28
N GLY A 47 0.30 2.20 -8.35
CA GLY A 47 0.66 2.29 -6.92
C GLY A 47 2.09 1.86 -6.67
N LEU A 48 2.53 0.74 -7.26
CA LEU A 48 3.91 0.26 -7.13
C LEU A 48 4.92 1.26 -7.72
N GLU A 49 4.60 1.90 -8.84
CA GLU A 49 5.49 2.92 -9.42
C GLU A 49 5.59 4.15 -8.54
N LEU A 50 4.49 4.59 -7.93
CA LEU A 50 4.52 5.69 -6.97
C LEU A 50 5.35 5.34 -5.74
N ILE A 51 5.19 4.12 -5.21
CA ILE A 51 5.99 3.61 -4.09
C ILE A 51 7.48 3.64 -4.46
N ARG A 52 7.82 3.15 -5.65
CA ARG A 52 9.20 3.15 -6.14
C ARG A 52 9.77 4.57 -6.23
N LYS A 53 9.00 5.50 -6.76
CA LYS A 53 9.42 6.91 -6.90
C LYS A 53 9.65 7.58 -5.56
N LEU A 54 8.83 7.27 -4.56
CA LEU A 54 9.03 7.79 -3.21
C LEU A 54 10.25 7.17 -2.53
N ASN A 55 10.63 5.98 -2.93
CA ASN A 55 11.89 5.32 -2.55
C ASN A 55 12.08 5.21 -1.03
N THR A 56 11.04 4.87 -0.31
CA THR A 56 11.08 4.64 1.14
C THR A 56 10.38 3.34 1.50
N PRO A 57 10.73 2.73 2.64
CA PRO A 57 9.97 1.58 3.12
C PRO A 57 8.48 1.90 3.24
N THR A 58 7.65 0.96 2.84
CA THR A 58 6.22 1.15 2.61
C THR A 58 5.40 0.07 3.27
N ILE A 59 4.24 0.45 3.81
CA ILE A 59 3.19 -0.49 4.21
C ILE A 59 1.99 -0.30 3.30
N ILE A 60 1.50 -1.39 2.71
CA ILE A 60 0.30 -1.43 1.88
C ILE A 60 -0.81 -2.08 2.68
N LEU A 61 -1.99 -1.46 2.68
CA LEU A 61 -3.18 -1.98 3.34
C LEU A 61 -4.24 -2.35 2.30
N SER A 62 -4.77 -3.56 2.40
CA SER A 62 -5.72 -4.13 1.43
C SER A 62 -6.94 -4.73 2.13
N PRO A 63 -8.11 -4.80 1.47
CA PRO A 63 -9.33 -5.31 2.11
C PRO A 63 -9.38 -6.83 2.27
N THR A 64 -8.63 -7.59 1.46
CA THR A 64 -8.68 -9.06 1.48
C THR A 64 -7.27 -9.65 1.38
N THR A 65 -7.12 -10.90 1.80
CA THR A 65 -5.86 -11.63 1.62
C THR A 65 -5.53 -11.85 0.15
N THR A 66 -6.54 -12.06 -0.69
CA THR A 66 -6.35 -12.19 -2.14
C THR A 66 -5.65 -10.94 -2.71
N ILE A 67 -6.14 -9.76 -2.37
CA ILE A 67 -5.56 -8.50 -2.85
C ILE A 67 -4.17 -8.28 -2.23
N LYS A 68 -4.02 -8.61 -0.95
CA LYS A 68 -2.72 -8.56 -0.26
C LYS A 68 -1.64 -9.31 -1.05
N TYR A 69 -1.94 -10.51 -1.51
CA TYR A 69 -1.00 -11.32 -2.28
C TYR A 69 -0.84 -10.86 -3.72
N GLN A 70 -1.88 -10.28 -4.32
CA GLN A 70 -1.79 -9.71 -5.67
C GLN A 70 -0.75 -8.59 -5.76
N TRP A 71 -0.60 -7.79 -4.71
CA TRP A 71 0.45 -6.76 -4.66
C TRP A 71 1.84 -7.37 -4.83
N GLY A 72 2.12 -8.45 -4.12
CA GLY A 72 3.39 -9.16 -4.22
C GLY A 72 3.59 -9.81 -5.58
N ASP A 73 2.55 -10.43 -6.12
CA ASP A 73 2.60 -11.07 -7.44
C ASP A 73 2.90 -10.05 -8.54
N ARG A 74 2.24 -8.89 -8.51
CA ARG A 74 2.48 -7.82 -9.48
C ARG A 74 3.89 -7.23 -9.33
N PHE A 75 4.36 -7.07 -8.11
CA PHE A 75 5.72 -6.61 -7.88
C PHE A 75 6.73 -7.59 -8.48
N ARG A 76 6.59 -8.88 -8.18
CA ARG A 76 7.48 -9.91 -8.71
C ARG A 76 7.49 -9.95 -10.23
N GLU A 77 6.30 -9.94 -10.85
CA GLU A 77 6.15 -10.06 -12.31
C GLU A 77 6.60 -8.83 -13.06
N CYS A 78 6.32 -7.64 -12.52
CA CYS A 78 6.40 -6.39 -13.28
C CYS A 78 7.54 -5.45 -12.86
N PHE A 79 8.17 -5.67 -11.72
CA PHE A 79 9.19 -4.76 -11.18
C PHE A 79 10.48 -5.45 -10.77
N LEU A 80 10.39 -6.65 -10.20
CA LEU A 80 11.54 -7.31 -9.61
C LEU A 80 12.47 -7.86 -10.69
N PRO A 81 13.79 -7.56 -10.64
CA PRO A 81 14.76 -8.22 -11.54
C PRO A 81 14.71 -9.73 -11.37
N SER A 82 14.88 -10.47 -12.48
CA SER A 82 14.75 -11.94 -12.50
C SER A 82 15.78 -12.66 -11.63
N ASN A 83 16.92 -12.03 -11.34
CA ASN A 83 17.98 -12.60 -10.51
C ASN A 83 17.84 -12.27 -9.02
N GLU A 84 16.78 -11.56 -8.62
CA GLU A 84 16.54 -11.16 -7.24
C GLU A 84 15.44 -12.02 -6.61
N ASN A 85 15.54 -12.22 -5.28
CA ASN A 85 14.53 -12.93 -4.52
C ASN A 85 13.50 -11.95 -3.98
N ILE A 86 12.23 -12.20 -4.24
CA ILE A 86 11.15 -11.34 -3.78
C ILE A 86 11.13 -11.19 -2.25
N ASP A 87 11.50 -12.21 -1.50
CA ASP A 87 11.48 -12.18 -0.04
C ASP A 87 12.43 -11.13 0.55
N ASP A 88 13.43 -10.70 -0.20
CA ASP A 88 14.34 -9.63 0.20
C ASP A 88 13.70 -8.24 0.11
N TYR A 89 12.61 -8.12 -0.64
CA TYR A 89 11.95 -6.84 -0.93
C TYR A 89 10.54 -6.74 -0.37
N PHE A 90 9.86 -7.86 -0.20
CA PHE A 90 8.42 -7.88 0.03
C PHE A 90 8.06 -8.82 1.17
N SER A 91 7.24 -8.35 2.11
CA SER A 91 6.76 -9.14 3.24
C SER A 91 5.23 -9.04 3.36
N TYR A 92 4.63 -10.10 3.90
CA TYR A 92 3.21 -10.14 4.22
C TYR A 92 2.95 -10.18 5.73
N ASP A 93 3.99 -9.98 6.54
CA ASP A 93 3.91 -10.03 7.99
C ASP A 93 4.80 -8.93 8.58
N LEU A 94 4.22 -8.05 9.41
CA LEU A 94 4.97 -6.94 9.99
C LEU A 94 5.98 -7.36 11.05
N HIS A 95 6.00 -8.62 11.46
CA HIS A 95 7.12 -9.14 12.27
C HIS A 95 8.41 -9.23 11.45
N GLU A 96 8.30 -9.28 10.13
CA GLU A 96 9.43 -9.37 9.21
C GLU A 96 9.40 -8.20 8.22
N ILE A 97 9.75 -7.01 8.69
CA ILE A 97 9.73 -5.81 7.87
C ILE A 97 10.77 -5.89 6.74
N THR A 98 10.31 -5.59 5.53
CA THR A 98 11.15 -5.41 4.35
C THR A 98 10.82 -4.07 3.70
N LEU A 99 11.27 -3.87 2.48
CA LEU A 99 11.05 -2.62 1.75
C LEU A 99 9.56 -2.35 1.47
N ILE A 100 8.82 -3.38 1.08
CA ILE A 100 7.36 -3.30 0.86
C ILE A 100 6.69 -4.34 1.74
N ASN A 101 5.68 -3.91 2.50
CA ASN A 101 5.00 -4.75 3.48
C ASN A 101 3.51 -4.67 3.23
N SER A 102 2.90 -5.78 2.80
CA SER A 102 1.49 -5.84 2.41
C SER A 102 0.70 -6.60 3.46
N ILE A 103 -0.25 -5.92 4.11
CA ILE A 103 -1.14 -6.51 5.12
C ILE A 103 -2.59 -6.12 4.84
N THR A 104 -3.53 -6.77 5.52
CA THR A 104 -4.96 -6.45 5.39
C THR A 104 -5.38 -5.38 6.40
N TYR A 105 -6.52 -4.74 6.15
CA TYR A 105 -7.14 -3.85 7.15
C TYR A 105 -7.55 -4.62 8.41
N GLN A 106 -7.91 -5.88 8.27
CA GLN A 106 -8.20 -6.74 9.43
C GLN A 106 -6.94 -6.92 10.28
N ALA A 107 -5.79 -7.15 9.67
CA ALA A 107 -4.52 -7.24 10.37
C ALA A 107 -4.17 -5.94 11.08
N LEU A 108 -4.38 -4.79 10.42
CA LEU A 108 -4.18 -3.49 11.06
C LEU A 108 -5.07 -3.32 12.30
N HIS A 109 -6.35 -3.70 12.18
CA HIS A 109 -7.27 -3.68 13.33
C HIS A 109 -6.73 -4.53 14.48
N SER A 110 -6.26 -5.73 14.17
CA SER A 110 -5.68 -6.63 15.18
C SER A 110 -4.43 -6.03 15.83
N ILE A 111 -3.56 -5.40 15.06
CA ILE A 111 -2.38 -4.71 15.57
C ILE A 111 -2.78 -3.57 16.51
N MET A 112 -3.72 -2.72 16.08
CA MET A 112 -4.17 -1.56 16.86
C MET A 112 -4.84 -1.97 18.18
N ASN A 113 -5.46 -3.16 18.22
CA ASN A 113 -6.16 -3.67 19.40
C ASN A 113 -5.36 -4.73 20.18
N LYS A 114 -4.11 -4.99 19.77
CA LYS A 114 -3.21 -5.93 20.44
C LYS A 114 -3.79 -7.35 20.54
N ILE A 115 -4.33 -7.84 19.43
CA ILE A 115 -4.89 -9.20 19.33
C ILE A 115 -4.27 -9.93 18.12
N SER A 116 -4.63 -11.21 17.97
CA SER A 116 -4.22 -12.02 16.83
C SER A 116 -5.19 -11.85 15.66
N VAL A 117 -4.72 -12.14 14.46
CA VAL A 117 -5.53 -12.23 13.25
C VAL A 117 -5.39 -13.62 12.65
N GLU A 118 -6.48 -14.18 12.14
CA GLU A 118 -6.48 -15.42 11.38
C GLU A 118 -6.62 -15.09 9.89
N GLU A 119 -5.67 -15.56 9.10
CA GLU A 119 -5.65 -15.39 7.64
C GLU A 119 -5.28 -16.71 7.00
N ASP A 120 -6.15 -17.23 6.12
CA ASP A 120 -5.90 -18.45 5.33
C ASP A 120 -5.48 -19.66 6.20
N GLY A 121 -6.09 -19.81 7.36
CA GLY A 121 -5.84 -20.92 8.29
C GLY A 121 -4.62 -20.72 9.19
N GLU A 122 -3.90 -19.62 9.04
CA GLU A 122 -2.78 -19.27 9.90
C GLU A 122 -3.16 -18.18 10.89
N VAL A 123 -2.61 -18.27 12.09
CA VAL A 123 -2.82 -17.25 13.13
C VAL A 123 -1.55 -16.44 13.28
N ILE A 124 -1.67 -15.12 13.12
CA ILE A 124 -0.57 -14.19 13.34
C ILE A 124 -0.86 -13.45 14.64
N ASP A 125 0.03 -13.57 15.62
CA ASP A 125 -0.11 -12.92 16.92
C ASP A 125 0.51 -11.53 16.87
N TYR A 126 -0.32 -10.50 16.82
CA TYR A 126 0.10 -9.10 16.83
C TYR A 126 -0.03 -8.44 18.22
N SER A 127 -0.27 -9.22 19.28
CA SER A 127 -0.50 -8.68 20.61
C SER A 127 0.67 -7.88 21.16
N ASN A 128 1.90 -8.19 20.75
CA ASN A 128 3.11 -7.53 21.22
C ASN A 128 3.75 -6.58 20.23
N LEU A 129 3.09 -6.32 19.08
CA LEU A 129 3.65 -5.47 18.03
C LEU A 129 3.15 -4.04 18.18
N ASP A 130 4.07 -3.09 18.27
CA ASP A 130 3.77 -1.65 18.22
C ASP A 130 4.10 -1.13 16.82
N ILE A 131 3.07 -0.88 16.02
CA ILE A 131 3.24 -0.45 14.62
C ILE A 131 3.90 0.92 14.51
N PHE A 132 3.66 1.82 15.45
CA PHE A 132 4.24 3.17 15.40
C PHE A 132 5.73 3.15 15.70
N GLU A 133 6.16 2.33 16.67
CA GLU A 133 7.57 2.12 16.96
C GLU A 133 8.27 1.46 15.75
N LEU A 134 7.62 0.46 15.16
CA LEU A 134 8.13 -0.25 13.99
C LEU A 134 8.30 0.70 12.79
N ILE A 135 7.32 1.55 12.53
CA ILE A 135 7.38 2.57 11.47
C ILE A 135 8.58 3.51 11.70
N LYS A 136 8.76 3.94 12.93
CA LYS A 136 9.87 4.84 13.29
C LYS A 136 11.22 4.14 13.16
N ARG A 137 11.34 2.94 13.71
CA ARG A 137 12.60 2.17 13.72
C ARG A 137 13.08 1.83 12.31
N HIS A 138 12.16 1.44 11.43
CA HIS A 138 12.47 1.03 10.06
C HIS A 138 12.34 2.16 9.05
N ASN A 139 12.08 3.37 9.51
CA ASN A 139 11.98 4.55 8.66
C ASN A 139 10.91 4.39 7.55
N VAL A 140 9.77 3.80 7.89
CA VAL A 140 8.64 3.68 6.97
C VAL A 140 8.07 5.07 6.74
N LYS A 141 8.06 5.54 5.49
CA LYS A 141 7.62 6.90 5.14
C LYS A 141 6.48 6.92 4.15
N THR A 142 6.02 5.76 3.69
CA THR A 142 4.91 5.66 2.73
C THR A 142 3.89 4.64 3.24
N ILE A 143 2.63 5.05 3.21
CA ILE A 143 1.48 4.18 3.47
C ILE A 143 0.61 4.18 2.21
N CYS A 144 0.30 2.99 1.68
CA CYS A 144 -0.59 2.85 0.54
C CYS A 144 -1.91 2.20 1.00
N LEU A 145 -3.01 2.89 0.74
CA LEU A 145 -4.36 2.43 1.11
C LEU A 145 -5.08 1.94 -0.15
N ASP A 146 -5.27 0.63 -0.27
CA ASP A 146 -5.97 0.04 -1.39
C ASP A 146 -7.43 -0.22 -1.01
N GLU A 147 -8.36 0.37 -1.77
CA GLU A 147 -9.79 0.18 -1.58
C GLU A 147 -10.25 0.43 -0.12
N ALA A 148 -9.85 1.56 0.46
CA ALA A 148 -10.14 1.90 1.86
C ALA A 148 -11.58 2.38 2.10
N HIS A 149 -12.53 1.90 1.30
CA HIS A 149 -13.96 2.23 1.42
C HIS A 149 -14.74 0.95 1.75
N HIS A 150 -15.93 1.10 2.30
CA HIS A 150 -16.82 0.00 2.67
C HIS A 150 -16.18 -1.00 3.65
N LEU A 151 -15.28 -0.51 4.52
CA LEU A 151 -14.73 -1.32 5.59
C LEU A 151 -15.76 -1.53 6.70
N GLN A 152 -15.65 -2.65 7.42
CA GLN A 152 -16.43 -2.85 8.64
C GLN A 152 -16.13 -1.69 9.60
N ASN A 153 -17.15 -1.28 10.38
CA ASN A 153 -17.04 -0.12 11.26
C ASN A 153 -15.82 -0.16 12.19
N GLU A 154 -15.52 -1.33 12.74
CA GLU A 154 -14.39 -1.48 13.65
C GLU A 154 -13.05 -1.31 12.94
N TRP A 155 -12.94 -1.83 11.73
CA TRP A 155 -11.73 -1.68 10.92
C TRP A 155 -11.54 -0.24 10.44
N GLN A 156 -12.64 0.41 10.11
CA GLN A 156 -12.63 1.82 9.72
C GLN A 156 -12.13 2.70 10.87
N LYS A 157 -12.61 2.45 12.09
CA LYS A 157 -12.15 3.19 13.27
C LYS A 157 -10.67 2.96 13.54
N SER A 158 -10.20 1.73 13.41
CA SER A 158 -8.78 1.42 13.60
C SER A 158 -7.92 2.11 12.55
N LEU A 159 -8.36 2.13 11.29
CA LEU A 159 -7.66 2.84 10.22
C LEU A 159 -7.59 4.34 10.49
N GLU A 160 -8.69 4.96 10.91
CA GLU A 160 -8.74 6.38 11.22
C GLU A 160 -7.78 6.73 12.36
N LYS A 161 -7.77 5.94 13.42
CA LYS A 161 -6.83 6.12 14.55
C LYS A 161 -5.38 5.97 14.11
N PHE A 162 -5.12 4.98 13.26
CA PHE A 162 -3.78 4.76 12.72
C PHE A 162 -3.30 5.99 11.94
N ILE A 163 -4.13 6.49 11.02
CA ILE A 163 -3.78 7.64 10.19
C ILE A 163 -3.57 8.89 11.05
N GLU A 164 -4.42 9.13 12.05
CA GLU A 164 -4.29 10.29 12.96
C GLU A 164 -2.96 10.31 13.70
N LYS A 165 -2.42 9.14 14.04
CA LYS A 165 -1.18 9.01 14.80
C LYS A 165 0.07 9.02 13.94
N LEU A 166 -0.08 8.99 12.60
CA LEU A 166 1.07 9.06 11.70
C LEU A 166 1.69 10.45 11.70
N GLY A 167 3.02 10.52 11.62
CA GLY A 167 3.73 11.78 11.52
C GLY A 167 3.46 12.50 10.18
N ASN A 168 3.69 13.81 10.17
CA ASN A 168 3.47 14.65 8.98
C ASN A 168 4.45 14.34 7.84
N ASP A 169 5.53 13.65 8.12
CA ASP A 169 6.54 13.26 7.15
C ASP A 169 6.18 11.98 6.38
N ILE A 170 5.06 11.35 6.71
CA ILE A 170 4.60 10.12 6.04
C ILE A 170 3.70 10.49 4.87
N LYS A 171 4.01 9.95 3.69
CA LYS A 171 3.22 10.14 2.48
C LYS A 171 2.13 9.06 2.41
N ILE A 172 0.95 9.44 1.98
CA ILE A 172 -0.18 8.52 1.83
C ILE A 172 -0.61 8.46 0.37
N ILE A 173 -0.67 7.23 -0.16
CA ILE A 173 -1.21 6.94 -1.48
C ILE A 173 -2.54 6.20 -1.26
N ALA A 174 -3.64 6.77 -1.70
CA ALA A 174 -4.94 6.12 -1.63
C ALA A 174 -5.42 5.74 -3.03
N LEU A 175 -5.74 4.47 -3.22
CA LEU A 175 -6.17 3.92 -4.50
C LEU A 175 -7.58 3.36 -4.37
N THR A 176 -8.48 3.74 -5.28
CA THR A 176 -9.87 3.30 -5.26
C THR A 176 -10.36 2.99 -6.66
N ALA A 177 -11.09 1.88 -6.81
CA ALA A 177 -11.81 1.62 -8.05
C ALA A 177 -13.06 2.51 -8.10
N THR A 178 -13.36 3.03 -9.30
CA THR A 178 -14.54 3.89 -9.49
C THR A 178 -15.81 3.03 -9.56
N PRO A 179 -16.79 3.23 -8.66
CA PRO A 179 -18.12 2.66 -8.89
C PRO A 179 -18.73 3.25 -10.17
N PRO A 180 -19.55 2.49 -10.93
CA PRO A 180 -20.11 2.98 -12.20
C PRO A 180 -20.86 4.32 -12.10
N TYR A 181 -21.53 4.57 -10.97
CA TYR A 181 -22.28 5.81 -10.76
C TYR A 181 -21.41 6.99 -10.32
N ASP A 182 -20.14 6.77 -9.96
CA ASP A 182 -19.19 7.80 -9.55
C ASP A 182 -18.15 8.14 -10.62
N ALA A 183 -18.34 7.64 -11.84
CA ALA A 183 -17.35 7.77 -12.90
C ALA A 183 -16.93 9.23 -13.17
N LYS A 184 -17.87 10.18 -13.11
CA LYS A 184 -17.58 11.60 -13.33
C LYS A 184 -16.72 12.19 -12.22
N LYS A 185 -16.94 11.77 -10.98
CA LYS A 185 -16.14 12.22 -9.84
C LYS A 185 -14.72 11.72 -9.94
N ALA A 186 -14.52 10.52 -10.46
CA ALA A 186 -13.21 9.93 -10.64
C ALA A 186 -12.28 10.77 -11.52
N GLU A 187 -12.83 11.50 -12.48
CA GLU A 187 -12.04 12.34 -13.38
C GLU A 187 -11.41 13.53 -12.67
N TRP A 188 -11.98 13.98 -11.59
CA TRP A 188 -11.49 15.15 -10.85
C TRP A 188 -10.36 14.79 -9.87
N ASP A 189 -10.34 13.57 -9.41
CA ASP A 189 -9.36 13.09 -8.42
C ASP A 189 -8.06 12.56 -9.05
N ARG A 190 -7.94 12.68 -10.34
CA ARG A 190 -6.77 12.23 -11.10
C ARG A 190 -5.65 13.23 -11.14
#